data_0f8aa5e81825c855b81e55cf100cfb44
#
_entry.id   0f8aa5e81825c855b81e55cf100cfb44
#
_cell.length_a   1.000
_cell.length_b   1.000
_cell.length_c   1.000
_cell.angle_alpha   90.00
_cell.angle_beta   90.00
_cell.angle_gamma   90.00
#
_symmetry.space_group_name_H-M   'P 1'
#
loop_
_entity.id
_entity.type
_entity.pdbx_description
1 polymer ?
#
loop_
_entity_poly.entity_id
_entity_poly.type
_entity_poly.pdbx_seq_one_letter_code
_entity_poly.pdbx_strand_id
1 'polypeptide(L)'
;MGTAHGPNQLTTTVEATPETNAEPSPRQLGWVLLATGLVGGGAAFVLAVEKFWLLTNPFYTPSCTVNARFSCGTVMTSPQAELFGFPNPLLGIAGFAALAATGAALLAGGRLTGWYRAAPQVGVTAGVIFVHWLIVQSVFVIGALCPYCMVVWAVTITAFCYLTLHNLTLHNLTAAARRRPDPARSAVAALARNPGAVVAVWLSAVAALVVVTTFLA
;
A
#
# COMPACT_ATOMS: atom_id res chain seq x y z
N MET A 1 21.91 1.38 74.22
CA MET A 1 20.54 1.12 73.77
C MET A 1 20.26 2.06 72.63
N GLY A 2 20.39 1.60 71.38
CA GLY A 2 20.14 2.34 70.18
C GLY A 2 19.43 1.44 69.21
N THR A 3 18.15 1.67 68.99
CA THR A 3 17.32 0.95 68.08
C THR A 3 17.52 1.47 66.66
N ALA A 4 18.07 0.63 65.77
CA ALA A 4 18.22 0.90 64.36
C ALA A 4 16.84 0.76 63.69
N HIS A 5 16.38 1.85 63.05
CA HIS A 5 15.23 1.86 62.15
C HIS A 5 15.71 1.57 60.74
N GLY A 6 15.36 0.41 60.21
CA GLY A 6 15.62 0.03 58.80
C GLY A 6 14.74 0.81 57.82
N PRO A 7 15.24 1.21 56.68
CA PRO A 7 14.44 1.85 55.68
C PRO A 7 13.51 0.84 55.00
N ASN A 8 12.22 1.17 55.04
CA ASN A 8 11.13 0.46 54.37
C ASN A 8 11.33 0.55 52.86
N GLN A 9 11.74 -0.53 52.24
CA GLN A 9 11.80 -0.67 50.79
C GLN A 9 10.37 -0.80 50.27
N LEU A 10 9.78 0.33 49.88
CA LEU A 10 8.58 0.37 49.01
C LEU A 10 9.00 -0.19 47.65
N THR A 11 8.82 -1.50 47.51
CA THR A 11 8.87 -2.15 46.19
C THR A 11 7.66 -1.66 45.41
N THR A 12 7.84 -0.58 44.65
CA THR A 12 6.89 -0.16 43.65
C THR A 12 6.94 -1.20 42.53
N THR A 13 6.08 -2.19 42.60
CA THR A 13 5.74 -3.02 41.44
C THR A 13 5.15 -2.08 40.40
N VAL A 14 5.95 -1.66 39.44
CA VAL A 14 5.49 -1.06 38.21
C VAL A 14 4.72 -2.16 37.50
N GLU A 15 3.41 -2.16 37.72
CA GLU A 15 2.46 -2.94 36.97
C GLU A 15 2.58 -2.47 35.50
N ALA A 16 3.30 -3.27 34.70
CA ALA A 16 3.40 -3.09 33.27
C ALA A 16 2.00 -3.30 32.69
N THR A 17 1.24 -2.22 32.59
CA THR A 17 0.05 -2.17 31.75
C THR A 17 0.49 -2.61 30.35
N PRO A 18 -0.14 -3.61 29.74
CA PRO A 18 0.11 -3.95 28.36
C PRO A 18 -0.43 -2.80 27.50
N GLU A 19 0.44 -1.86 27.18
CA GLU A 19 0.17 -0.87 26.16
C GLU A 19 0.11 -1.58 24.81
N THR A 20 -1.05 -2.11 24.49
CA THR A 20 -1.44 -2.46 23.11
C THR A 20 -1.70 -1.18 22.33
N ASN A 21 -0.72 -0.32 22.24
CA ASN A 21 -0.71 0.78 21.31
C ASN A 21 -0.24 0.23 19.96
N ALA A 22 -1.18 -0.28 19.18
CA ALA A 22 -0.96 -0.76 17.82
C ALA A 22 -0.81 0.43 16.84
N GLU A 23 0.15 1.32 17.11
CA GLU A 23 0.64 2.23 16.09
C GLU A 23 1.52 1.42 15.12
N PRO A 24 1.39 1.62 13.80
CA PRO A 24 2.27 0.96 12.84
C PRO A 24 3.71 1.38 13.15
N SER A 25 4.47 0.47 13.74
CA SER A 25 5.87 0.73 14.06
C SER A 25 6.64 1.01 12.76
N PRO A 26 7.70 1.82 12.78
CA PRO A 26 8.54 2.06 11.60
C PRO A 26 9.01 0.76 10.96
N ARG A 27 9.23 -0.28 11.76
CA ARG A 27 9.62 -1.61 11.29
C ARG A 27 8.47 -2.32 10.57
N GLN A 28 7.24 -2.21 11.07
CA GLN A 28 6.06 -2.76 10.39
C GLN A 28 5.83 -2.08 9.04
N LEU A 29 5.91 -0.75 8.99
CA LEU A 29 5.87 0.00 7.73
C LEU A 29 6.96 -0.47 6.77
N GLY A 30 8.20 -0.64 7.25
CA GLY A 30 9.32 -1.13 6.44
C GLY A 30 9.02 -2.48 5.79
N TRP A 31 8.49 -3.45 6.53
CA TRP A 31 8.09 -4.75 5.99
C TRP A 31 6.96 -4.65 4.98
N VAL A 32 5.94 -3.83 5.24
CA VAL A 32 4.81 -3.65 4.30
C VAL A 32 5.29 -3.03 2.99
N LEU A 33 6.11 -1.97 3.04
CA LEU A 33 6.63 -1.33 1.83
C LEU A 33 7.57 -2.26 1.05
N LEU A 34 8.41 -3.03 1.74
CA LEU A 34 9.27 -4.02 1.09
C LEU A 34 8.43 -5.11 0.40
N ALA A 35 7.48 -5.71 1.12
CA ALA A 35 6.65 -6.78 0.58
C ALA A 35 5.77 -6.29 -0.59
N THR A 36 5.08 -5.15 -0.44
CA THR A 36 4.25 -4.57 -1.52
C THR A 36 5.10 -4.14 -2.70
N GLY A 37 6.31 -3.61 -2.47
CA GLY A 37 7.25 -3.26 -3.51
C GLY A 37 7.76 -4.47 -4.30
N LEU A 38 8.11 -5.57 -3.62
CA LEU A 38 8.57 -6.79 -4.29
C LEU A 38 7.42 -7.50 -5.04
N VAL A 39 6.26 -7.64 -4.43
CA VAL A 39 5.10 -8.29 -5.08
C VAL A 39 4.59 -7.46 -6.25
N GLY A 40 4.42 -6.15 -6.06
CA GLY A 40 3.96 -5.25 -7.13
C GLY A 40 4.98 -5.12 -8.25
N GLY A 41 6.28 -5.02 -7.91
CA GLY A 41 7.37 -4.99 -8.89
C GLY A 41 7.46 -6.29 -9.69
N GLY A 42 7.31 -7.44 -9.04
CA GLY A 42 7.25 -8.75 -9.71
C GLY A 42 6.07 -8.86 -10.67
N ALA A 43 4.87 -8.46 -10.23
CA ALA A 43 3.68 -8.44 -11.10
C ALA A 43 3.85 -7.48 -12.29
N ALA A 44 4.38 -6.28 -12.06
CA ALA A 44 4.67 -5.31 -13.12
C ALA A 44 5.76 -5.82 -14.09
N PHE A 45 6.78 -6.52 -13.58
CA PHE A 45 7.81 -7.13 -14.41
C PHE A 45 7.24 -8.22 -15.32
N VAL A 46 6.40 -9.13 -14.75
CA VAL A 46 5.72 -10.15 -15.57
C VAL A 46 4.89 -9.49 -16.67
N LEU A 47 4.09 -8.47 -16.32
CA LEU A 47 3.30 -7.73 -17.32
C LEU A 47 4.16 -7.06 -18.40
N ALA A 48 5.34 -6.54 -18.06
CA ALA A 48 6.26 -5.96 -19.05
C ALA A 48 6.80 -7.02 -20.00
N VAL A 49 7.18 -8.19 -19.49
CA VAL A 49 7.63 -9.33 -20.30
C VAL A 49 6.53 -9.85 -21.23
N GLU A 50 5.32 -10.06 -20.70
CA GLU A 50 4.15 -10.50 -21.47
C GLU A 50 3.80 -9.48 -22.57
N LYS A 51 3.87 -8.19 -22.27
CA LYS A 51 3.66 -7.13 -23.27
C LYS A 51 4.73 -7.15 -24.35
N PHE A 52 5.99 -7.38 -24.00
CA PHE A 52 7.07 -7.51 -24.96
C PHE A 52 6.83 -8.67 -25.93
N TRP A 53 6.43 -9.85 -25.42
CA TRP A 53 6.10 -11.00 -26.27
C TRP A 53 4.88 -10.75 -27.15
N LEU A 54 3.85 -10.05 -26.66
CA LEU A 54 2.70 -9.65 -27.47
C LEU A 54 3.08 -8.73 -28.65
N LEU A 55 4.06 -7.85 -28.45
CA LEU A 55 4.52 -6.92 -29.50
C LEU A 55 5.42 -7.60 -30.54
N THR A 56 6.14 -8.67 -30.15
CA THR A 56 7.11 -9.35 -31.00
C THR A 56 6.54 -10.58 -31.70
N ASN A 57 5.48 -11.19 -31.17
CA ASN A 57 4.89 -12.40 -31.72
C ASN A 57 3.35 -12.25 -31.84
N PRO A 58 2.79 -12.10 -33.04
CA PRO A 58 1.35 -11.95 -33.27
C PRO A 58 0.50 -13.14 -32.80
N PHE A 59 1.11 -14.34 -32.65
CA PHE A 59 0.42 -15.55 -32.20
C PHE A 59 0.59 -15.82 -30.71
N TYR A 60 1.24 -14.93 -29.97
CA TYR A 60 1.46 -15.10 -28.55
C TYR A 60 0.18 -14.84 -27.77
N THR A 61 -0.15 -15.77 -26.90
CA THR A 61 -1.25 -15.60 -25.93
C THR A 61 -0.66 -15.48 -24.53
N PRO A 62 -0.90 -14.37 -23.82
CA PRO A 62 -0.39 -14.19 -22.46
C PRO A 62 -0.85 -15.28 -21.51
N SER A 63 0.06 -15.68 -20.60
CA SER A 63 -0.18 -16.76 -19.62
C SER A 63 -1.35 -16.51 -18.69
N CYS A 64 -1.70 -15.26 -18.47
CA CYS A 64 -2.81 -14.82 -17.62
C CYS A 64 -4.14 -14.63 -18.37
N THR A 65 -4.25 -15.11 -19.61
CA THR A 65 -5.51 -15.11 -20.38
C THR A 65 -6.21 -16.45 -20.16
N VAL A 66 -7.26 -16.44 -19.34
CA VAL A 66 -8.01 -17.65 -18.98
C VAL A 66 -9.33 -17.75 -19.78
N ASN A 67 -10.01 -16.63 -19.95
CA ASN A 67 -11.27 -16.51 -20.70
C ASN A 67 -11.48 -15.06 -21.16
N ALA A 68 -12.61 -14.79 -21.83
CA ALA A 68 -12.91 -13.46 -22.36
C ALA A 68 -12.94 -12.35 -21.27
N ARG A 69 -13.35 -12.68 -20.05
CA ARG A 69 -13.42 -11.73 -18.92
C ARG A 69 -12.09 -11.60 -18.17
N PHE A 70 -11.35 -12.70 -18.04
CA PHE A 70 -10.00 -12.71 -17.45
C PHE A 70 -8.97 -12.84 -18.56
N SER A 71 -8.59 -11.70 -19.15
CA SER A 71 -7.71 -11.62 -20.32
C SER A 71 -6.70 -10.50 -20.16
N CYS A 72 -5.45 -10.89 -19.88
CA CYS A 72 -4.35 -9.92 -19.92
C CYS A 72 -4.10 -9.39 -21.35
N GLY A 73 -4.28 -10.21 -22.35
CA GLY A 73 -4.09 -9.80 -23.75
C GLY A 73 -5.00 -8.62 -24.11
N THR A 74 -6.29 -8.71 -23.81
CA THR A 74 -7.27 -7.64 -24.09
C THR A 74 -6.90 -6.35 -23.33
N VAL A 75 -6.51 -6.45 -22.05
CA VAL A 75 -6.12 -5.26 -21.27
C VAL A 75 -4.83 -4.66 -21.79
N MET A 76 -3.81 -5.48 -22.11
CA MET A 76 -2.51 -4.99 -22.58
C MET A 76 -2.51 -4.41 -24.01
N THR A 77 -3.47 -4.80 -24.85
CA THR A 77 -3.62 -4.22 -26.20
C THR A 77 -4.49 -2.98 -26.22
N SER A 78 -5.10 -2.63 -25.10
CA SER A 78 -5.94 -1.43 -25.01
C SER A 78 -5.08 -0.14 -25.00
N PRO A 79 -5.60 1.01 -25.51
CA PRO A 79 -4.90 2.29 -25.45
C PRO A 79 -4.55 2.72 -24.02
N GLN A 80 -5.35 2.29 -23.05
CA GLN A 80 -5.16 2.57 -21.61
C GLN A 80 -3.88 1.91 -21.05
N ALA A 81 -3.37 0.88 -21.69
CA ALA A 81 -2.14 0.20 -21.26
C ALA A 81 -0.86 0.99 -21.58
N GLU A 82 -0.96 2.04 -22.40
CA GLU A 82 0.15 2.88 -22.87
C GLU A 82 -0.18 4.37 -22.74
N LEU A 83 -0.80 4.77 -21.62
CA LEU A 83 -1.28 6.15 -21.41
C LEU A 83 -0.20 7.23 -21.60
N PHE A 84 1.05 6.90 -21.26
CA PHE A 84 2.18 7.83 -21.34
C PHE A 84 3.03 7.65 -22.61
N GLY A 85 2.52 6.94 -23.63
CA GLY A 85 3.26 6.64 -24.86
C GLY A 85 4.26 5.48 -24.73
N PHE A 86 4.28 4.80 -23.60
CA PHE A 86 5.02 3.59 -23.33
C PHE A 86 4.23 2.67 -22.38
N PRO A 87 4.55 1.35 -22.31
CA PRO A 87 3.79 0.41 -21.48
C PRO A 87 3.77 0.79 -20.00
N ASN A 88 2.57 0.94 -19.41
CA ASN A 88 2.38 1.29 -18.00
C ASN A 88 3.12 0.39 -16.99
N PRO A 89 3.34 -0.93 -17.23
CA PRO A 89 4.13 -1.76 -16.35
C PRO A 89 5.54 -1.23 -16.05
N LEU A 90 6.17 -0.47 -16.96
CA LEU A 90 7.48 0.12 -16.72
C LEU A 90 7.46 1.16 -15.60
N LEU A 91 6.38 1.97 -15.52
CA LEU A 91 6.16 2.86 -14.37
C LEU A 91 5.95 2.07 -13.08
N GLY A 92 5.21 0.95 -13.18
CA GLY A 92 5.02 0.04 -12.06
C GLY A 92 6.35 -0.48 -11.51
N ILE A 93 7.24 -0.98 -12.38
CA ILE A 93 8.56 -1.46 -11.99
C ILE A 93 9.35 -0.36 -11.26
N ALA A 94 9.42 0.84 -11.81
CA ALA A 94 10.15 1.95 -11.21
C ALA A 94 9.56 2.36 -9.85
N GLY A 95 8.23 2.52 -9.76
CA GLY A 95 7.53 2.91 -8.55
C GLY A 95 7.65 1.88 -7.43
N PHE A 96 7.46 0.61 -7.75
CA PHE A 96 7.58 -0.48 -6.77
C PHE A 96 9.02 -0.74 -6.34
N ALA A 97 10.01 -0.55 -7.23
CA ALA A 97 11.41 -0.59 -6.85
C ALA A 97 11.76 0.51 -5.83
N ALA A 98 11.25 1.72 -6.03
CA ALA A 98 11.40 2.83 -5.08
C ALA A 98 10.74 2.52 -3.73
N LEU A 99 9.55 1.89 -3.73
CA LEU A 99 8.87 1.44 -2.50
C LEU A 99 9.67 0.35 -1.78
N ALA A 100 10.15 -0.65 -2.50
CA ALA A 100 10.98 -1.72 -1.93
C ALA A 100 12.27 -1.16 -1.31
N ALA A 101 12.95 -0.25 -2.01
CA ALA A 101 14.15 0.42 -1.50
C ALA A 101 13.85 1.25 -0.25
N THR A 102 12.71 1.97 -0.22
CA THR A 102 12.27 2.72 0.97
C THR A 102 11.99 1.78 2.14
N GLY A 103 11.30 0.65 1.90
CA GLY A 103 11.05 -0.38 2.90
C GLY A 103 12.34 -0.97 3.47
N ALA A 104 13.28 -1.33 2.61
CA ALA A 104 14.60 -1.85 2.99
C ALA A 104 15.39 -0.83 3.83
N ALA A 105 15.39 0.45 3.43
CA ALA A 105 16.05 1.52 4.17
C ALA A 105 15.48 1.68 5.59
N LEU A 106 14.14 1.61 5.75
CA LEU A 106 13.50 1.64 7.07
C LEU A 106 13.89 0.43 7.94
N LEU A 107 13.96 -0.76 7.35
CA LEU A 107 14.36 -1.98 8.07
C LEU A 107 15.82 -1.95 8.49
N ALA A 108 16.68 -1.29 7.71
CA ALA A 108 18.08 -1.04 8.04
C ALA A 108 18.28 0.06 9.13
N GLY A 109 17.17 0.56 9.71
CA GLY A 109 17.24 1.61 10.75
C GLY A 109 17.30 3.04 10.20
N GLY A 110 17.11 3.22 8.89
CA GLY A 110 17.02 4.53 8.26
C GLY A 110 15.82 5.33 8.78
N ARG A 111 15.98 6.64 8.89
CA ARG A 111 14.90 7.57 9.26
C ARG A 111 14.49 8.37 8.04
N LEU A 112 13.20 8.31 7.69
CA LEU A 112 12.63 9.16 6.65
C LEU A 112 12.51 10.59 7.18
N THR A 113 13.36 11.50 6.72
CA THR A 113 13.39 12.92 7.14
C THR A 113 13.09 13.84 5.96
N GLY A 114 12.45 14.97 6.25
CA GLY A 114 12.23 16.05 5.27
C GLY A 114 11.54 15.57 3.98
N TRP A 115 12.09 15.94 2.84
CA TRP A 115 11.54 15.63 1.51
C TRP A 115 11.50 14.13 1.19
N TYR A 116 12.43 13.35 1.76
CA TYR A 116 12.47 11.90 1.53
C TYR A 116 11.25 11.17 2.11
N ARG A 117 10.52 11.78 3.04
CA ARG A 117 9.22 11.28 3.53
C ARG A 117 8.08 11.68 2.60
N ALA A 118 8.16 12.87 2.01
CA ALA A 118 7.15 13.37 1.09
C ALA A 118 7.18 12.64 -0.25
N ALA A 119 8.35 12.30 -0.79
CA ALA A 119 8.51 11.70 -2.10
C ALA A 119 7.76 10.33 -2.24
N PRO A 120 7.93 9.34 -1.34
CA PRO A 120 7.14 8.11 -1.39
C PRO A 120 5.63 8.37 -1.22
N GLN A 121 5.23 9.34 -0.38
CA GLN A 121 3.82 9.69 -0.20
C GLN A 121 3.20 10.23 -1.49
N VAL A 122 3.88 11.12 -2.18
CA VAL A 122 3.43 11.64 -3.49
C VAL A 122 3.35 10.49 -4.50
N GLY A 123 4.37 9.62 -4.54
CA GLY A 123 4.39 8.46 -5.42
C GLY A 123 3.21 7.51 -5.21
N VAL A 124 2.95 7.09 -3.96
CA VAL A 124 1.80 6.19 -3.69
C VAL A 124 0.45 6.86 -3.90
N THR A 125 0.36 8.19 -3.67
CA THR A 125 -0.87 8.93 -3.94
C THR A 125 -1.16 9.01 -5.44
N ALA A 126 -0.17 9.34 -6.24
CA ALA A 126 -0.29 9.28 -7.70
C ALA A 126 -0.61 7.85 -8.19
N GLY A 127 0.07 6.86 -7.61
CA GLY A 127 -0.18 5.45 -7.90
C GLY A 127 -1.60 5.01 -7.59
N VAL A 128 -2.16 5.37 -6.43
CA VAL A 128 -3.53 5.00 -6.07
C VAL A 128 -4.57 5.68 -6.94
N ILE A 129 -4.36 6.94 -7.31
CA ILE A 129 -5.24 7.65 -8.27
C ILE A 129 -5.22 6.94 -9.62
N PHE A 130 -4.02 6.63 -10.13
CA PHE A 130 -3.85 5.94 -11.39
C PHE A 130 -4.47 4.53 -11.39
N VAL A 131 -4.29 3.78 -10.31
CA VAL A 131 -4.88 2.44 -10.13
C VAL A 131 -6.40 2.52 -10.15
N HIS A 132 -7.02 3.48 -9.46
CA HIS A 132 -8.49 3.63 -9.49
C HIS A 132 -9.01 4.00 -10.87
N TRP A 133 -8.29 4.85 -11.59
CA TRP A 133 -8.63 5.12 -12.99
C TRP A 133 -8.53 3.84 -13.84
N LEU A 134 -7.49 3.02 -13.67
CA LEU A 134 -7.36 1.74 -14.37
C LEU A 134 -8.46 0.73 -14.00
N ILE A 135 -8.90 0.69 -12.73
CA ILE A 135 -10.05 -0.13 -12.30
C ILE A 135 -11.30 0.27 -13.09
N VAL A 136 -11.60 1.56 -13.13
CA VAL A 136 -12.75 2.08 -13.90
C VAL A 136 -12.63 1.74 -15.39
N GLN A 137 -11.44 1.90 -15.99
CA GLN A 137 -11.23 1.55 -17.39
C GLN A 137 -11.40 0.05 -17.64
N SER A 138 -10.84 -0.81 -16.79
CA SER A 138 -10.95 -2.26 -16.93
C SER A 138 -12.39 -2.75 -16.83
N VAL A 139 -13.16 -2.21 -15.89
CA VAL A 139 -14.52 -2.65 -15.59
C VAL A 139 -15.54 -2.09 -16.57
N PHE A 140 -15.49 -0.79 -16.88
CA PHE A 140 -16.57 -0.12 -17.62
C PHE A 140 -16.24 0.14 -19.10
N VAL A 141 -14.97 0.14 -19.49
CA VAL A 141 -14.57 0.48 -20.87
C VAL A 141 -14.01 -0.74 -21.61
N ILE A 142 -13.09 -1.47 -21.00
CA ILE A 142 -12.42 -2.63 -21.62
C ILE A 142 -13.29 -3.88 -21.47
N GLY A 143 -14.01 -4.05 -20.35
CA GLY A 143 -14.82 -5.22 -20.04
C GLY A 143 -13.99 -6.49 -19.77
N ALA A 144 -12.68 -6.34 -19.49
CA ALA A 144 -11.77 -7.43 -19.19
C ALA A 144 -10.89 -7.10 -17.97
N LEU A 145 -10.57 -8.13 -17.20
CA LEU A 145 -9.76 -8.07 -16.00
C LEU A 145 -8.44 -8.78 -16.22
N CYS A 146 -7.36 -8.20 -15.73
CA CYS A 146 -6.04 -8.81 -15.74
C CYS A 146 -5.66 -9.21 -14.30
N PRO A 147 -5.41 -10.51 -13.99
CA PRO A 147 -5.07 -10.94 -12.64
C PRO A 147 -3.83 -10.25 -12.07
N TYR A 148 -2.77 -10.05 -12.84
CA TYR A 148 -1.60 -9.32 -12.38
C TYR A 148 -1.89 -7.84 -12.12
N CYS A 149 -2.76 -7.22 -12.91
CA CYS A 149 -3.23 -5.85 -12.62
C CYS A 149 -3.97 -5.78 -11.28
N MET A 150 -4.79 -6.79 -10.97
CA MET A 150 -5.50 -6.86 -9.67
C MET A 150 -4.53 -6.98 -8.50
N VAL A 151 -3.43 -7.72 -8.65
CA VAL A 151 -2.34 -7.75 -7.65
C VAL A 151 -1.73 -6.37 -7.48
N VAL A 152 -1.40 -5.67 -8.58
CA VAL A 152 -0.87 -4.30 -8.55
C VAL A 152 -1.83 -3.35 -7.85
N TRP A 153 -3.14 -3.45 -8.09
CA TRP A 153 -4.16 -2.64 -7.40
C TRP A 153 -4.12 -2.87 -5.88
N ALA A 154 -4.14 -4.13 -5.46
CA ALA A 154 -4.16 -4.50 -4.05
C ALA A 154 -2.92 -4.00 -3.30
N VAL A 155 -1.73 -4.21 -3.85
CA VAL A 155 -0.48 -3.79 -3.18
C VAL A 155 -0.30 -2.27 -3.18
N THR A 156 -0.78 -1.56 -4.22
CA THR A 156 -0.74 -0.09 -4.28
C THR A 156 -1.64 0.52 -3.22
N ILE A 157 -2.88 0.03 -3.08
CA ILE A 157 -3.83 0.47 -2.05
C ILE A 157 -3.25 0.19 -0.65
N THR A 158 -2.67 -1.01 -0.46
CA THR A 158 -2.03 -1.38 0.80
C THR A 158 -0.88 -0.43 1.17
N ALA A 159 0.05 -0.20 0.24
CA ALA A 159 1.18 0.71 0.47
C ALA A 159 0.71 2.14 0.77
N PHE A 160 -0.29 2.64 0.05
CA PHE A 160 -0.89 3.95 0.28
C PHE A 160 -1.49 4.07 1.68
N CYS A 161 -2.31 3.10 2.12
CA CYS A 161 -2.95 3.13 3.44
C CYS A 161 -1.90 3.18 4.56
N TYR A 162 -0.95 2.26 4.54
CA TYR A 162 0.06 2.18 5.60
C TYR A 162 0.95 3.41 5.66
N LEU A 163 1.45 3.88 4.52
CA LEU A 163 2.32 5.06 4.47
C LEU A 163 1.57 6.33 4.87
N THR A 164 0.33 6.50 4.39
CA THR A 164 -0.49 7.67 4.70
C THR A 164 -0.85 7.72 6.18
N LEU A 165 -1.32 6.60 6.77
CA LEU A 165 -1.65 6.55 8.18
C LEU A 165 -0.42 6.80 9.07
N HIS A 166 0.73 6.24 8.71
CA HIS A 166 1.99 6.50 9.41
C HIS A 166 2.38 7.99 9.37
N ASN A 167 2.33 8.61 8.18
CA ASN A 167 2.68 10.02 8.02
C ASN A 167 1.69 10.95 8.75
N LEU A 168 0.38 10.66 8.71
CA LEU A 168 -0.65 11.42 9.43
C LEU A 168 -0.48 11.30 10.94
N THR A 169 -0.16 10.12 11.45
CA THR A 169 0.11 9.91 12.87
C THR A 169 1.32 10.73 13.33
N LEU A 170 2.43 10.69 12.62
CA LEU A 170 3.61 11.50 12.92
C LEU A 170 3.30 13.01 12.88
N HIS A 171 2.53 13.47 11.89
CA HIS A 171 2.10 14.87 11.80
C HIS A 171 1.20 15.25 12.98
N ASN A 172 0.27 14.38 13.39
CA ASN A 172 -0.61 14.62 14.52
C ASN A 172 0.13 14.66 15.85
N LEU A 173 1.12 13.79 16.06
CA LEU A 173 1.97 13.82 17.27
C LEU A 173 2.75 15.13 17.38
N THR A 174 3.35 15.60 16.28
CA THR A 174 4.07 16.89 16.27
C THR A 174 3.16 18.09 16.44
N ALA A 175 1.91 18.01 15.97
CA ALA A 175 0.91 19.07 16.11
C ALA A 175 0.18 19.03 17.46
N ALA A 176 -0.01 17.86 18.08
CA ALA A 176 -0.64 17.71 19.39
C ALA A 176 0.15 18.38 20.52
N ALA A 177 1.49 18.46 20.37
CA ALA A 177 2.33 19.23 21.29
C ALA A 177 2.01 20.74 21.30
N ARG A 178 1.17 21.22 20.39
CA ARG A 178 0.90 22.66 20.18
C ARG A 178 -0.56 23.09 20.28
N ARG A 179 -1.57 22.18 20.34
CA ARG A 179 -2.99 22.58 20.27
C ARG A 179 -3.97 21.61 20.98
N ARG A 180 -5.22 22.11 21.19
CA ARG A 180 -6.39 21.44 21.79
C ARG A 180 -6.84 20.14 21.05
N PRO A 181 -7.58 19.24 21.75
CA PRO A 181 -8.14 18.03 21.14
C PRO A 181 -9.06 18.40 19.94
N ASP A 182 -8.80 17.76 18.79
CA ASP A 182 -9.55 17.93 17.56
C ASP A 182 -10.17 16.57 17.19
N PRO A 183 -11.49 16.48 16.94
CA PRO A 183 -12.19 15.23 16.64
C PRO A 183 -11.60 14.53 15.38
N ALA A 184 -11.11 15.28 14.40
CA ALA A 184 -10.45 14.70 13.22
C ALA A 184 -9.18 13.91 13.58
N ARG A 185 -8.45 14.34 14.60
CA ARG A 185 -7.24 13.64 15.07
C ARG A 185 -7.56 12.34 15.78
N SER A 186 -8.66 12.32 16.55
CA SER A 186 -9.10 11.09 17.21
C SER A 186 -9.55 10.03 16.19
N ALA A 187 -10.21 10.43 15.10
CA ALA A 187 -10.57 9.54 14.01
C ALA A 187 -9.33 8.97 13.28
N VAL A 188 -8.33 9.81 12.96
CA VAL A 188 -7.08 9.36 12.37
C VAL A 188 -6.34 8.38 13.30
N ALA A 189 -6.29 8.67 14.62
CA ALA A 189 -5.67 7.77 15.58
C ALA A 189 -6.44 6.44 15.70
N ALA A 190 -7.76 6.44 15.57
CA ALA A 190 -8.57 5.22 15.56
C ALA A 190 -8.31 4.37 14.32
N LEU A 191 -8.22 4.99 13.12
CA LEU A 191 -7.88 4.31 11.87
C LEU A 191 -6.44 3.79 11.86
N ALA A 192 -5.51 4.54 12.43
CA ALA A 192 -4.10 4.15 12.52
C ALA A 192 -3.85 2.97 13.47
N ARG A 193 -4.77 2.71 14.42
CA ARG A 193 -4.68 1.52 15.30
C ARG A 193 -4.89 0.21 14.55
N ASN A 194 -5.68 0.22 13.47
CA ASN A 194 -5.99 -0.98 12.68
C ASN A 194 -5.83 -0.70 11.17
N PRO A 195 -4.62 -0.42 10.67
CA PRO A 195 -4.40 -0.12 9.25
C PRO A 195 -4.81 -1.28 8.34
N GLY A 196 -4.67 -2.53 8.80
CA GLY A 196 -5.13 -3.71 8.09
C GLY A 196 -6.64 -3.76 7.89
N ALA A 197 -7.43 -3.30 8.85
CA ALA A 197 -8.89 -3.20 8.70
C ALA A 197 -9.28 -2.16 7.63
N VAL A 198 -8.59 -1.03 7.58
CA VAL A 198 -8.80 -0.01 6.55
C VAL A 198 -8.53 -0.58 5.16
N VAL A 199 -7.40 -1.29 5.00
CA VAL A 199 -7.06 -2.00 3.76
C VAL A 199 -8.11 -3.04 3.40
N ALA A 200 -8.52 -3.88 4.36
CA ALA A 200 -9.52 -4.93 4.13
C ALA A 200 -10.85 -4.36 3.65
N VAL A 201 -11.35 -3.30 4.29
CA VAL A 201 -12.60 -2.63 3.88
C VAL A 201 -12.47 -2.06 2.47
N TRP A 202 -11.36 -1.39 2.16
CA TRP A 202 -11.15 -0.80 0.83
C TRP A 202 -11.07 -1.87 -0.25
N LEU A 203 -10.25 -2.90 -0.04
CA LEU A 203 -10.12 -4.01 -0.99
C LEU A 203 -11.42 -4.78 -1.17
N SER A 204 -12.20 -4.97 -0.10
CA SER A 204 -13.53 -5.59 -0.17
C SER A 204 -14.50 -4.75 -0.99
N ALA A 205 -14.47 -3.42 -0.86
CA ALA A 205 -15.29 -2.53 -1.66
C ALA A 205 -14.92 -2.59 -3.16
N VAL A 206 -13.62 -2.60 -3.48
CA VAL A 206 -13.13 -2.77 -4.86
C VAL A 206 -13.52 -4.13 -5.42
N ALA A 207 -13.33 -5.20 -4.64
CA ALA A 207 -13.71 -6.55 -5.03
C ALA A 207 -15.23 -6.68 -5.27
N ALA A 208 -16.05 -6.11 -4.38
CA ALA A 208 -17.51 -6.09 -4.54
C ALA A 208 -17.93 -5.33 -5.80
N LEU A 209 -17.32 -4.16 -6.07
CA LEU A 209 -17.56 -3.41 -7.30
C LEU A 209 -17.25 -4.28 -8.54
N VAL A 210 -16.08 -4.90 -8.57
CA VAL A 210 -15.65 -5.77 -9.67
C VAL A 210 -16.62 -6.96 -9.85
N VAL A 211 -17.00 -7.63 -8.77
CA VAL A 211 -17.94 -8.77 -8.83
C VAL A 211 -19.31 -8.33 -9.33
N VAL A 212 -19.88 -7.27 -8.77
CA VAL A 212 -21.21 -6.79 -9.16
C VAL A 212 -21.24 -6.41 -10.64
N THR A 213 -20.27 -5.61 -11.08
CA THR A 213 -20.26 -5.13 -12.47
C THR A 213 -19.89 -6.21 -13.49
N THR A 214 -19.07 -7.20 -13.09
CA THR A 214 -18.59 -8.24 -14.02
C THR A 214 -19.54 -9.43 -14.13
N PHE A 215 -20.26 -9.76 -13.04
CA PHE A 215 -21.07 -10.99 -12.97
C PHE A 215 -22.57 -10.75 -12.79
N LEU A 216 -23.00 -9.57 -12.34
CA LEU A 216 -24.40 -9.26 -12.03
C LEU A 216 -25.00 -8.16 -12.91
N ALA A 217 -24.19 -7.41 -13.65
CA ALA A 217 -24.62 -6.42 -14.66
C ALA A 217 -24.37 -6.96 -16.06
#